data_bc0dcc1d973eb2e82fe9cb551edf4beb
#
_entry.id   bc0dcc1d973eb2e82fe9cb551edf4beb
#
_cell.length_a   1.000
_cell.length_b   1.000
_cell.length_c   1.000
_cell.angle_alpha   90.00
_cell.angle_beta   90.00
_cell.angle_gamma   90.00
#
_symmetry.space_group_name_H-M   'P 1'
#
loop_
_entity.id
_entity.type
_entity.pdbx_description
1 polymer ?
#
loop_
_entity_poly.entity_id
_entity_poly.type
_entity_poly.pdbx_seq_one_letter_code
_entity_poly.pdbx_strand_id
1 'polypeptide(L)'
;DILSRLIYGARNTMGIAILTTLLAFLIGGGLGLLAAILRGWVDQFLARFVDVLMAIPSLIFALMLLSIFGSTALNLIIIIAVLDSTRVFRLSRAVGLNVAVMEYVEAAKLRGEKIGWIMGREILPNILPPLVAEVGLRFCYVFLMIASLSFLGVGIQPPTPSWGLLIAEGKDAIFFQPWLIILP
;
A
#
# COMPACT_ATOMS: atom_id res chain seq x y z
N ASP A 1 -2.44 15.80 27.87
CA ASP A 1 -3.03 14.53 28.25
C ASP A 1 -2.56 13.43 27.30
N ILE A 2 -1.79 12.48 27.83
CA ILE A 2 -1.16 11.38 27.04
C ILE A 2 -2.24 10.50 26.42
N LEU A 3 -3.29 10.18 27.17
CA LEU A 3 -4.38 9.32 26.70
C LEU A 3 -5.12 9.92 25.50
N SER A 4 -5.43 11.21 25.56
CA SER A 4 -6.04 11.91 24.41
C SER A 4 -5.13 11.88 23.18
N ARG A 5 -3.83 12.12 23.36
CA ARG A 5 -2.85 12.07 22.24
C ARG A 5 -2.73 10.65 21.65
N LEU A 6 -2.81 9.61 22.48
CA LEU A 6 -2.81 8.21 22.04
C LEU A 6 -4.05 7.90 21.17
N ILE A 7 -5.25 8.27 21.65
CA ILE A 7 -6.51 7.99 20.93
C ILE A 7 -6.55 8.76 19.60
N TYR A 8 -6.24 10.07 19.62
CA TYR A 8 -6.21 10.87 18.41
C TYR A 8 -5.09 10.44 17.46
N GLY A 9 -3.92 10.09 18.00
CA GLY A 9 -2.80 9.54 17.23
C GLY A 9 -3.14 8.22 16.54
N ALA A 10 -3.84 7.32 17.23
CA ALA A 10 -4.35 6.07 16.66
C ALA A 10 -5.28 6.35 15.46
N ARG A 11 -6.29 7.22 15.67
CA ARG A 11 -7.25 7.58 14.64
C ARG A 11 -6.57 8.12 13.38
N ASN A 12 -5.61 9.03 13.54
CA ASN A 12 -4.89 9.63 12.41
C ASN A 12 -4.01 8.60 11.70
N THR A 13 -3.20 7.85 12.46
CA THR A 13 -2.27 6.87 11.89
C THR A 13 -3.02 5.74 11.18
N MET A 14 -4.06 5.17 11.82
CA MET A 14 -4.88 4.12 11.23
C MET A 14 -5.68 4.61 10.02
N GLY A 15 -6.28 5.81 10.11
CA GLY A 15 -7.04 6.39 9.01
C GLY A 15 -6.18 6.57 7.75
N ILE A 16 -4.99 7.13 7.90
CA ILE A 16 -4.03 7.29 6.80
C ILE A 16 -3.58 5.91 6.27
N ALA A 17 -3.29 4.95 7.15
CA ALA A 17 -2.89 3.61 6.75
C ALA A 17 -3.97 2.88 5.97
N ILE A 18 -5.24 2.97 6.37
CA ILE A 18 -6.38 2.37 5.66
C ILE A 18 -6.51 2.98 4.25
N LEU A 19 -6.54 4.32 4.16
CA LEU A 19 -6.66 5.01 2.87
C LEU A 19 -5.50 4.67 1.94
N THR A 20 -4.28 4.64 2.47
CA THR A 20 -3.07 4.29 1.72
C THR A 20 -3.14 2.84 1.21
N THR A 21 -3.55 1.90 2.07
CA THR A 21 -3.69 0.49 1.69
C THR A 21 -4.76 0.31 0.61
N LEU A 22 -5.92 0.93 0.76
CA LEU A 22 -6.98 0.87 -0.25
C LEU A 22 -6.51 1.43 -1.59
N LEU A 23 -5.81 2.56 -1.58
CA LEU A 23 -5.27 3.16 -2.79
C LEU A 23 -4.21 2.26 -3.44
N ALA A 24 -3.34 1.63 -2.65
CA ALA A 24 -2.34 0.68 -3.14
C ALA A 24 -3.00 -0.54 -3.81
N PHE A 25 -4.10 -1.06 -3.24
CA PHE A 25 -4.86 -2.16 -3.83
C PHE A 25 -5.61 -1.74 -5.11
N LEU A 26 -6.16 -0.55 -5.18
CA LEU A 26 -6.79 -0.04 -6.40
C LEU A 26 -5.78 0.08 -7.54
N ILE A 27 -4.64 0.70 -7.28
CA ILE A 27 -3.57 0.91 -8.28
C ILE A 27 -2.93 -0.44 -8.64
N GLY A 28 -2.38 -1.15 -7.67
CA GLY A 28 -1.64 -2.39 -7.89
C GLY A 28 -2.53 -3.52 -8.37
N GLY A 29 -3.71 -3.68 -7.79
CA GLY A 29 -4.70 -4.67 -8.20
C GLY A 29 -5.18 -4.44 -9.63
N GLY A 30 -5.56 -3.21 -9.95
CA GLY A 30 -6.02 -2.85 -11.29
C GLY A 30 -4.94 -3.03 -12.37
N LEU A 31 -3.74 -2.51 -12.13
CA LEU A 31 -2.61 -2.67 -13.08
C LEU A 31 -2.15 -4.13 -13.20
N GLY A 32 -2.15 -4.89 -12.11
CA GLY A 32 -1.81 -6.31 -12.13
C GLY A 32 -2.81 -7.15 -12.93
N LEU A 33 -4.10 -6.88 -12.78
CA LEU A 33 -5.13 -7.51 -13.60
C LEU A 33 -5.02 -7.14 -15.07
N LEU A 34 -4.79 -5.87 -15.38
CA LEU A 34 -4.56 -5.42 -16.76
C LEU A 34 -3.38 -6.16 -17.39
N ALA A 35 -2.27 -6.25 -16.68
CA ALA A 35 -1.08 -6.98 -17.14
C ALA A 35 -1.39 -8.46 -17.42
N ALA A 36 -2.15 -9.12 -16.52
CA ALA A 36 -2.51 -10.53 -16.64
C ALA A 36 -3.39 -10.83 -17.87
N ILE A 37 -4.25 -9.88 -18.27
CA ILE A 37 -5.21 -10.07 -19.37
C ILE A 37 -4.62 -9.67 -20.70
N LEU A 38 -3.98 -8.48 -20.77
CA LEU A 38 -3.43 -7.95 -22.01
C LEU A 38 -2.17 -8.70 -22.45
N ARG A 39 -1.43 -9.26 -21.49
CA ARG A 39 -0.19 -10.01 -21.75
C ARG A 39 0.79 -9.27 -22.69
N GLY A 40 1.77 -9.96 -23.21
CA GLY A 40 2.70 -9.44 -24.20
C GLY A 40 3.45 -8.20 -23.76
N TRP A 41 3.42 -7.14 -24.57
CA TRP A 41 4.20 -5.92 -24.33
C TRP A 41 3.73 -5.12 -23.11
N VAL A 42 2.42 -5.01 -22.89
CA VAL A 42 1.86 -4.28 -21.74
C VAL A 42 2.30 -4.91 -20.42
N ASP A 43 2.22 -6.24 -20.36
CA ASP A 43 2.65 -7.01 -19.20
C ASP A 43 4.14 -6.82 -18.93
N GLN A 44 4.97 -6.95 -19.96
CA GLN A 44 6.42 -6.78 -19.82
C GLN A 44 6.79 -5.37 -19.38
N PHE A 45 6.17 -4.34 -19.95
CA PHE A 45 6.44 -2.96 -19.58
C PHE A 45 6.08 -2.67 -18.12
N LEU A 46 4.86 -3.04 -17.70
CA LEU A 46 4.40 -2.83 -16.33
C LEU A 46 5.26 -3.62 -15.33
N ALA A 47 5.59 -4.88 -15.65
CA ALA A 47 6.44 -5.68 -14.79
C ALA A 47 7.84 -5.07 -14.62
N ARG A 48 8.47 -4.60 -15.71
CA ARG A 48 9.78 -3.94 -15.65
C ARG A 48 9.73 -2.64 -14.87
N PHE A 49 8.68 -1.84 -15.06
CA PHE A 49 8.50 -0.61 -14.29
C PHE A 49 8.39 -0.88 -12.78
N VAL A 50 7.61 -1.88 -12.42
CA VAL A 50 7.47 -2.32 -11.02
C VAL A 50 8.80 -2.85 -10.47
N ASP A 51 9.56 -3.62 -11.25
CA ASP A 51 10.87 -4.13 -10.84
C ASP A 51 11.86 -2.99 -10.54
N VAL A 52 11.85 -1.92 -11.35
CA VAL A 52 12.67 -0.72 -11.10
C VAL A 52 12.29 -0.03 -9.80
N LEU A 53 10.98 0.14 -9.53
CA LEU A 53 10.52 0.73 -8.26
C LEU A 53 10.90 -0.12 -7.04
N MET A 54 10.89 -1.44 -7.20
CA MET A 54 11.23 -2.37 -6.11
C MET A 54 12.74 -2.56 -5.91
N ALA A 55 13.57 -2.12 -6.84
CA ALA A 55 15.03 -2.18 -6.70
C ALA A 55 15.57 -1.26 -5.60
N ILE A 56 14.83 -0.20 -5.27
CA ILE A 56 15.19 0.73 -4.20
C ILE A 56 14.46 0.31 -2.92
N PRO A 57 15.16 0.23 -1.76
CA PRO A 57 14.50 -0.02 -0.49
C PRO A 57 13.37 0.98 -0.22
N SER A 58 12.15 0.49 -0.02
CA SER A 58 10.93 1.31 0.01
C SER A 58 10.98 2.46 1.04
N LEU A 59 11.57 2.22 2.22
CA LEU A 59 11.70 3.26 3.24
C LEU A 59 12.62 4.40 2.77
N ILE A 60 13.77 4.07 2.19
CA ILE A 60 14.73 5.07 1.68
C ILE A 60 14.09 5.86 0.53
N PHE A 61 13.40 5.17 -0.36
CA PHE A 61 12.73 5.81 -1.48
C PHE A 61 11.60 6.75 -1.02
N ALA A 62 10.80 6.34 -0.02
CA ALA A 62 9.78 7.20 0.56
C ALA A 62 10.39 8.44 1.25
N LEU A 63 11.48 8.27 2.02
CA LEU A 63 12.20 9.39 2.64
C LEU A 63 12.67 10.40 1.60
N MET A 64 13.29 9.93 0.53
CA MET A 64 13.76 10.77 -0.57
C MET A 64 12.62 11.54 -1.23
N LEU A 65 11.53 10.86 -1.59
CA LEU A 65 10.39 11.50 -2.24
C LEU A 65 9.70 12.52 -1.32
N LEU A 66 9.49 12.19 -0.04
CA LEU A 66 8.90 13.12 0.93
C LEU A 66 9.79 14.33 1.21
N SER A 67 11.11 14.17 1.15
CA SER A 67 12.04 15.30 1.28
C SER A 67 11.95 16.28 0.09
N ILE A 68 11.65 15.77 -1.11
CA ILE A 68 11.53 16.58 -2.32
C ILE A 68 10.13 17.21 -2.42
N PHE A 69 9.07 16.44 -2.23
CA PHE A 69 7.68 16.87 -2.44
C PHE A 69 7.01 17.47 -1.20
N GLY A 70 7.66 17.35 -0.05
CA GLY A 70 7.15 17.79 1.25
C GLY A 70 6.28 16.74 1.97
N SER A 71 6.25 16.85 3.30
CA SER A 71 5.63 15.90 4.23
C SER A 71 4.16 16.23 4.51
N THR A 72 3.35 16.46 3.48
CA THR A 72 1.90 16.60 3.65
C THR A 72 1.24 15.21 3.79
N ALA A 73 0.11 15.14 4.48
CA ALA A 73 -0.64 13.87 4.62
C ALA A 73 -1.02 13.27 3.25
N LEU A 74 -1.34 14.11 2.27
CA LEU A 74 -1.67 13.68 0.92
C LEU A 74 -0.45 13.07 0.22
N ASN A 75 0.72 13.73 0.28
CA ASN A 75 1.96 13.22 -0.32
C ASN A 75 2.37 11.90 0.34
N LEU A 76 2.23 11.80 1.66
CA LEU A 76 2.49 10.58 2.40
C LEU A 76 1.62 9.42 1.88
N ILE A 77 0.30 9.63 1.76
CA ILE A 77 -0.63 8.64 1.24
C ILE A 77 -0.26 8.21 -0.17
N ILE A 78 -0.05 9.16 -1.08
CA ILE A 78 0.22 8.86 -2.49
C ILE A 78 1.54 8.13 -2.66
N ILE A 79 2.62 8.62 -2.03
CA ILE A 79 3.95 8.03 -2.17
C ILE A 79 3.96 6.60 -1.63
N ILE A 80 3.45 6.38 -0.42
CA ILE A 80 3.43 5.04 0.16
C ILE A 80 2.49 4.12 -0.63
N ALA A 81 1.33 4.61 -1.08
CA ALA A 81 0.40 3.81 -1.89
C ALA A 81 1.04 3.36 -3.21
N VAL A 82 1.77 4.24 -3.91
CA VAL A 82 2.49 3.88 -5.13
C VAL A 82 3.57 2.85 -4.85
N LEU A 83 4.35 3.01 -3.78
CA LEU A 83 5.40 2.07 -3.43
C LEU A 83 4.84 0.69 -3.02
N ASP A 84 3.77 0.66 -2.22
CA ASP A 84 3.17 -0.62 -1.79
C ASP A 84 2.32 -1.27 -2.91
N SER A 85 1.77 -0.48 -3.83
CA SER A 85 1.05 -0.98 -5.01
C SER A 85 1.88 -1.93 -5.87
N THR A 86 3.21 -1.80 -5.86
CA THR A 86 4.13 -2.68 -6.59
C THR A 86 4.02 -4.14 -6.14
N ARG A 87 3.85 -4.36 -4.85
CA ARG A 87 3.70 -5.70 -4.26
C ARG A 87 2.31 -6.27 -4.56
N VAL A 88 1.28 -5.43 -4.45
CA VAL A 88 -0.09 -5.79 -4.82
C VAL A 88 -0.18 -6.12 -6.31
N PHE A 89 0.50 -5.35 -7.17
CA PHE A 89 0.62 -5.63 -8.60
C PHE A 89 1.17 -7.03 -8.86
N ARG A 90 2.28 -7.39 -8.23
CA ARG A 90 2.91 -8.72 -8.42
C ARG A 90 1.97 -9.85 -8.02
N LEU A 91 1.27 -9.71 -6.88
CA LEU A 91 0.30 -10.70 -6.44
C LEU A 91 -0.88 -10.80 -7.39
N SER A 92 -1.52 -9.67 -7.70
CA SER A 92 -2.69 -9.60 -8.59
C SER A 92 -2.37 -10.13 -9.98
N ARG A 93 -1.19 -9.77 -10.53
CA ARG A 93 -0.70 -10.29 -11.80
C ARG A 93 -0.50 -11.80 -11.76
N ALA A 94 0.18 -12.33 -10.74
CA ALA A 94 0.46 -13.75 -10.62
C ALA A 94 -0.82 -14.59 -10.55
N VAL A 95 -1.76 -14.20 -9.67
CA VAL A 95 -3.04 -14.90 -9.53
C VAL A 95 -3.91 -14.69 -10.77
N GLY A 96 -3.93 -13.47 -11.32
CA GLY A 96 -4.67 -13.13 -12.54
C GLY A 96 -4.23 -13.92 -13.76
N LEU A 97 -2.92 -14.17 -13.94
CA LEU A 97 -2.39 -15.01 -15.02
C LEU A 97 -2.90 -16.45 -14.96
N ASN A 98 -3.00 -17.01 -13.74
CA ASN A 98 -3.53 -18.36 -13.54
C ASN A 98 -5.03 -18.46 -13.90
N VAL A 99 -5.80 -17.44 -13.54
CA VAL A 99 -7.24 -17.40 -13.84
C VAL A 99 -7.49 -17.06 -15.32
N ALA A 100 -6.68 -16.23 -15.94
CA ALA A 100 -6.84 -15.79 -17.33
C ALA A 100 -6.69 -16.90 -18.39
N VAL A 101 -6.21 -18.09 -18.00
CA VAL A 101 -6.08 -19.28 -18.86
C VAL A 101 -7.21 -20.30 -18.65
N MET A 102 -8.16 -20.03 -17.75
CA MET A 102 -9.28 -20.93 -17.49
C MET A 102 -10.28 -20.93 -18.64
N GLU A 103 -10.89 -22.08 -18.89
CA GLU A 103 -11.81 -22.31 -20.00
C GLU A 103 -12.99 -21.31 -20.06
N TYR A 104 -13.54 -20.93 -18.91
CA TYR A 104 -14.64 -19.96 -18.85
C TYR A 104 -14.22 -18.54 -19.28
N VAL A 105 -12.93 -18.16 -19.03
CA VAL A 105 -12.37 -16.88 -19.50
C VAL A 105 -12.18 -16.92 -21.02
N GLU A 106 -11.73 -18.05 -21.55
CA GLU A 106 -11.56 -18.25 -22.99
C GLU A 106 -12.93 -18.24 -23.69
N ALA A 107 -13.93 -18.92 -23.13
CA ALA A 107 -15.30 -18.87 -23.62
C ALA A 107 -15.88 -17.44 -23.64
N ALA A 108 -15.59 -16.62 -22.61
CA ALA A 108 -15.98 -15.21 -22.59
C ALA A 108 -15.32 -14.40 -23.71
N LYS A 109 -14.03 -14.65 -23.99
CA LYS A 109 -13.30 -14.01 -25.12
C LYS A 109 -13.92 -14.42 -26.46
N LEU A 110 -14.25 -15.69 -26.64
CA LEU A 110 -14.88 -16.20 -27.87
C LEU A 110 -16.28 -15.62 -28.11
N ARG A 111 -17.01 -15.28 -27.02
CA ARG A 111 -18.29 -14.56 -27.12
C ARG A 111 -18.13 -13.08 -27.49
N GLY A 112 -16.89 -12.57 -27.58
CA GLY A 112 -16.62 -11.18 -27.92
C GLY A 112 -16.81 -10.20 -26.75
N GLU A 113 -16.78 -10.70 -25.50
CA GLU A 113 -16.91 -9.85 -24.32
C GLU A 113 -15.74 -8.85 -24.21
N LYS A 114 -16.05 -7.64 -23.73
CA LYS A 114 -15.04 -6.59 -23.55
C LYS A 114 -14.09 -6.94 -22.41
N ILE A 115 -12.84 -6.49 -22.52
CA ILE A 115 -11.79 -6.71 -21.51
C ILE A 115 -12.25 -6.30 -20.10
N GLY A 116 -12.87 -5.13 -19.96
CA GLY A 116 -13.39 -4.67 -18.66
C GLY A 116 -14.47 -5.57 -18.07
N TRP A 117 -15.30 -6.18 -18.91
CA TRP A 117 -16.30 -7.16 -18.47
C TRP A 117 -15.63 -8.45 -17.99
N ILE A 118 -14.68 -8.98 -18.76
CA ILE A 118 -13.90 -10.17 -18.39
C ILE A 118 -13.14 -9.94 -17.09
N MET A 119 -12.50 -8.76 -16.93
CA MET A 119 -11.83 -8.38 -15.68
C MET A 119 -12.76 -8.42 -14.47
N GLY A 120 -13.90 -7.73 -14.59
CA GLY A 120 -14.79 -7.51 -13.45
C GLY A 120 -15.69 -8.70 -13.12
N ARG A 121 -16.08 -9.51 -14.11
CA ARG A 121 -17.06 -10.59 -13.96
C ARG A 121 -16.43 -11.98 -13.89
N GLU A 122 -15.36 -12.21 -14.63
CA GLU A 122 -14.74 -13.53 -14.73
C GLU A 122 -13.48 -13.66 -13.87
N ILE A 123 -12.60 -12.64 -13.87
CA ILE A 123 -11.29 -12.77 -13.21
C ILE A 123 -11.32 -12.24 -11.79
N LEU A 124 -11.80 -11.02 -11.59
CA LEU A 124 -11.77 -10.35 -10.28
C LEU A 124 -12.42 -11.17 -9.16
N PRO A 125 -13.62 -11.75 -9.32
CA PRO A 125 -14.24 -12.55 -8.26
C PRO A 125 -13.40 -13.77 -7.85
N ASN A 126 -12.69 -14.37 -8.81
CA ASN A 126 -11.88 -15.56 -8.59
C ASN A 126 -10.52 -15.27 -7.93
N ILE A 127 -10.02 -14.04 -8.04
CA ILE A 127 -8.77 -13.61 -7.39
C ILE A 127 -9.01 -12.83 -6.08
N LEU A 128 -10.26 -12.47 -5.78
CA LEU A 128 -10.58 -11.76 -4.54
C LEU A 128 -10.10 -12.47 -3.26
N PRO A 129 -10.30 -13.80 -3.08
CA PRO A 129 -9.87 -14.46 -1.84
C PRO A 129 -8.39 -14.25 -1.50
N PRO A 130 -7.42 -14.50 -2.39
CA PRO A 130 -6.01 -14.22 -2.10
C PRO A 130 -5.71 -12.72 -1.94
N LEU A 131 -6.40 -11.84 -2.67
CA LEU A 131 -6.23 -10.39 -2.50
C LEU A 131 -6.73 -9.91 -1.14
N VAL A 132 -7.90 -10.38 -0.69
CA VAL A 132 -8.46 -10.03 0.63
C VAL A 132 -7.57 -10.53 1.76
N ALA A 133 -7.02 -11.75 1.64
CA ALA A 133 -6.05 -12.27 2.61
C ALA A 133 -4.81 -11.38 2.73
N GLU A 134 -4.34 -10.79 1.62
CA GLU A 134 -3.18 -9.91 1.59
C GLU A 134 -3.48 -8.51 2.17
N VAL A 135 -4.73 -8.02 2.16
CA VAL A 135 -5.09 -6.68 2.66
C VAL A 135 -4.62 -6.45 4.09
N GLY A 136 -4.88 -7.40 4.99
CA GLY A 136 -4.48 -7.28 6.39
C GLY A 136 -2.97 -7.18 6.56
N LEU A 137 -2.22 -8.00 5.83
CA LEU A 137 -0.76 -7.99 5.85
C LEU A 137 -0.20 -6.67 5.30
N ARG A 138 -0.72 -6.19 4.19
CA ARG A 138 -0.31 -4.89 3.60
C ARG A 138 -0.64 -3.73 4.53
N PHE A 139 -1.83 -3.73 5.13
CA PHE A 139 -2.19 -2.72 6.12
C PHE A 139 -1.14 -2.64 7.25
N CYS A 140 -0.73 -3.77 7.81
CA CYS A 140 0.31 -3.78 8.86
C CYS A 140 1.64 -3.18 8.37
N TYR A 141 2.09 -3.54 7.17
CA TYR A 141 3.32 -2.98 6.61
C TYR A 141 3.22 -1.48 6.32
N VAL A 142 2.12 -1.03 5.74
CA VAL A 142 1.85 0.40 5.48
C VAL A 142 1.79 1.17 6.78
N PHE A 143 1.11 0.64 7.79
CA PHE A 143 1.02 1.23 9.12
C PHE A 143 2.41 1.41 9.75
N LEU A 144 3.24 0.35 9.75
CA LEU A 144 4.61 0.41 10.27
C LEU A 144 5.47 1.40 9.48
N MET A 145 5.29 1.48 8.17
CA MET A 145 6.02 2.44 7.33
C MET A 145 5.65 3.88 7.65
N ILE A 146 4.36 4.19 7.83
CA ILE A 146 3.88 5.52 8.24
C ILE A 146 4.43 5.89 9.63
N ALA A 147 4.39 4.94 10.58
CA ALA A 147 4.93 5.15 11.92
C ALA A 147 6.43 5.40 11.89
N SER A 148 7.19 4.64 11.10
CA SER A 148 8.64 4.81 10.93
C SER A 148 9.00 6.16 10.29
N LEU A 149 8.29 6.59 9.25
CA LEU A 149 8.49 7.89 8.62
C LEU A 149 8.16 9.04 9.57
N SER A 150 7.11 8.90 10.38
CA SER A 150 6.73 9.89 11.39
C SER A 150 7.77 9.96 12.53
N PHE A 151 8.30 8.80 12.94
CA PHE A 151 9.40 8.73 13.91
C PHE A 151 10.68 9.43 13.40
N LEU A 152 10.97 9.29 12.11
CA LEU A 152 12.13 9.94 11.44
C LEU A 152 11.89 11.43 11.13
N GLY A 153 10.73 11.98 11.46
CA GLY A 153 10.42 13.40 11.30
C GLY A 153 9.98 13.82 9.90
N VAL A 154 9.71 12.87 8.99
CA VAL A 154 9.22 13.16 7.61
C VAL A 154 7.83 12.57 7.35
N GLY A 155 7.16 12.03 8.35
CA GLY A 155 5.79 11.56 8.28
C GLY A 155 4.77 12.64 8.67
N ILE A 156 3.81 12.25 9.52
CA ILE A 156 2.78 13.15 10.03
C ILE A 156 3.43 14.19 10.94
N GLN A 157 3.24 15.48 10.59
CA GLN A 157 3.87 16.60 11.28
C GLN A 157 3.00 17.18 12.39
N PRO A 158 3.60 17.79 13.45
CA PRO A 158 2.88 18.59 14.41
C PRO A 158 2.05 19.70 13.72
N PRO A 159 0.89 20.09 14.27
CA PRO A 159 0.32 19.71 15.57
C PRO A 159 -0.48 18.40 15.57
N THR A 160 -0.56 17.68 14.44
CA THR A 160 -1.35 16.45 14.31
C THR A 160 -0.66 15.31 15.06
N PRO A 161 -1.27 14.71 16.09
CA PRO A 161 -0.67 13.60 16.80
C PRO A 161 -0.66 12.33 15.92
N SER A 162 0.44 11.58 16.01
CA SER A 162 0.59 10.25 15.40
C SER A 162 1.42 9.35 16.33
N TRP A 163 1.24 8.05 16.26
CA TRP A 163 1.99 7.14 17.12
C TRP A 163 3.50 7.21 16.88
N GLY A 164 3.94 7.30 15.62
CA GLY A 164 5.36 7.46 15.33
C GLY A 164 5.97 8.75 15.92
N LEU A 165 5.22 9.85 15.89
CA LEU A 165 5.64 11.11 16.50
C LEU A 165 5.69 11.01 18.04
N LEU A 166 4.70 10.35 18.66
CA LEU A 166 4.69 10.14 20.11
C LEU A 166 5.89 9.33 20.59
N ILE A 167 6.27 8.29 19.84
CA ILE A 167 7.47 7.49 20.10
C ILE A 167 8.73 8.36 19.93
N ALA A 168 8.78 9.19 18.89
CA ALA A 168 9.93 10.09 18.66
C ALA A 168 10.10 11.13 19.78
N GLU A 169 9.01 11.70 20.28
CA GLU A 169 9.03 12.64 21.42
C GLU A 169 9.40 11.95 22.74
N GLY A 170 8.97 10.69 22.91
CA GLY A 170 9.20 9.90 24.14
C GLY A 170 10.60 9.29 24.24
N LYS A 171 11.37 9.20 23.15
CA LYS A 171 12.65 8.47 23.10
C LYS A 171 13.67 8.97 24.14
N ASP A 172 13.72 10.28 24.39
CA ASP A 172 14.68 10.89 25.30
C ASP A 172 14.30 10.65 26.79
N ALA A 173 13.04 10.30 27.03
CA ALA A 173 12.51 9.99 28.37
C ALA A 173 12.48 8.48 28.68
N ILE A 174 13.04 7.61 27.84
CA ILE A 174 12.92 6.13 27.95
C ILE A 174 13.36 5.60 29.31
N PHE A 175 14.41 6.18 29.91
CA PHE A 175 14.94 5.75 31.21
C PHE A 175 14.10 6.21 32.40
N PHE A 176 13.28 7.25 32.22
CA PHE A 176 12.45 7.82 33.31
C PHE A 176 10.98 7.46 33.16
N GLN A 177 10.50 7.36 31.90
CA GLN A 177 9.08 7.12 31.57
C GLN A 177 8.94 6.20 30.37
N PRO A 178 9.29 4.91 30.49
CA PRO A 178 9.30 3.96 29.37
C PRO A 178 7.93 3.75 28.71
N TRP A 179 6.84 3.97 29.45
CA TRP A 179 5.47 3.87 28.94
C TRP A 179 5.14 4.85 27.82
N LEU A 180 5.85 5.98 27.71
CA LEU A 180 5.68 6.93 26.59
C LEU A 180 6.01 6.32 25.21
N ILE A 181 6.83 5.27 25.18
CA ILE A 181 7.23 4.56 23.96
C ILE A 181 6.45 3.27 23.79
N ILE A 182 6.11 2.58 24.88
CA ILE A 182 5.47 1.26 24.86
C ILE A 182 3.96 1.35 24.57
N LEU A 183 3.31 2.43 24.99
CA LEU A 183 1.85 2.59 24.80
C LEU A 183 1.41 2.87 23.36
N PRO A 184 2.14 3.68 22.55
CA PRO A 184 1.79 3.84 21.14
C PRO A 184 2.11 2.61 20.33
#